data_ac1d94efeea1e60a707f332dc6623a3a
#
_entry.id   ac1d94efeea1e60a707f332dc6623a3a
#
_cell.length_a   1.000
_cell.length_b   1.000
_cell.length_c   1.000
_cell.angle_alpha   90.00
_cell.angle_beta   90.00
_cell.angle_gamma   90.00
#
_symmetry.space_group_name_H-M   'P 1'
#
loop_
_entity.id
_entity.type
_entity.pdbx_description
1 polymer ?
#
loop_
_entity_poly.entity_id
_entity_poly.type
_entity_poly.pdbx_seq_one_letter_code
_entity_poly.pdbx_strand_id
1 'polypeptide(L)'
;LGDVYKRQLYVSGCMFHCEGCYNAATWSFKAGIPYTKELEEQIIQDLAQPYVQGLTLLGGEPFLNTGILTPLVKRIRKELPEKDIWSWTGYTWEELMLETPDKIELLHLVDILVDGRFDITKKNLMLQFRGSSNQRIIDVKKSLDQGKVVIWDKLNDGQKNYEQVDRKDMI
;
A
#
# COMPACT_ATOMS: atom_id res chain seq x y z
N LEU A 1 1.36 -7.58 10.13
CA LEU A 1 2.16 -7.59 11.34
C LEU A 1 3.27 -6.57 11.19
N GLY A 2 3.29 -5.54 11.98
CA GLY A 2 4.35 -4.55 11.99
C GLY A 2 3.91 -3.10 11.87
N ASP A 3 2.63 -2.84 11.80
CA ASP A 3 2.12 -1.47 11.65
C ASP A 3 1.45 -0.95 12.94
N VAL A 4 2.03 -1.30 14.08
CA VAL A 4 1.53 -0.90 15.41
C VAL A 4 1.45 0.62 15.57
N TYR A 5 2.25 1.35 14.81
CA TYR A 5 2.36 2.81 14.87
C TYR A 5 1.67 3.55 13.72
N LYS A 6 0.91 2.85 12.86
CA LYS A 6 0.17 3.46 11.75
C LYS A 6 -1.33 3.28 11.89
N ARG A 7 -2.10 4.24 11.40
CA ARG A 7 -3.53 4.08 11.22
C ARG A 7 -3.80 3.37 9.91
N GLN A 8 -4.76 2.48 9.90
CA GLN A 8 -5.12 1.68 8.73
C GLN A 8 -6.51 2.10 8.26
N LEU A 9 -6.62 2.51 7.01
CA LEU A 9 -7.88 2.82 6.35
C LEU A 9 -8.21 1.74 5.33
N TYR A 10 -9.21 0.92 5.65
CA TYR A 10 -9.74 -0.11 4.77
C TYR A 10 -10.81 0.49 3.86
N VAL A 11 -10.57 0.49 2.56
CA VAL A 11 -11.55 0.90 1.56
C VAL A 11 -12.36 -0.30 1.06
N SER A 12 -13.55 -0.05 0.49
CA SER A 12 -14.40 -1.04 -0.15
C SER A 12 -14.26 -1.00 -1.66
N GLY A 13 -14.48 -2.14 -2.31
CA GLY A 13 -14.44 -2.30 -3.75
C GLY A 13 -13.09 -2.79 -4.24
N CYS A 14 -13.10 -3.96 -4.87
CA CYS A 14 -11.94 -4.53 -5.55
C CYS A 14 -12.42 -5.41 -6.70
N MET A 15 -11.79 -5.29 -7.87
CA MET A 15 -12.12 -6.09 -9.05
C MET A 15 -11.15 -7.25 -9.30
N PHE A 16 -10.07 -7.35 -8.53
CA PHE A 16 -9.06 -8.39 -8.74
C PHE A 16 -9.49 -9.77 -8.24
N HIS A 17 -10.26 -9.84 -7.16
CA HIS A 17 -10.79 -11.09 -6.58
C HIS A 17 -9.73 -12.19 -6.41
N CYS A 18 -8.56 -11.84 -5.86
CA CYS A 18 -7.45 -12.78 -5.68
C CYS A 18 -7.89 -13.99 -4.86
N GLU A 19 -7.56 -15.20 -5.31
CA GLU A 19 -7.81 -16.41 -4.56
C GLU A 19 -7.11 -16.37 -3.18
N GLY A 20 -7.84 -16.68 -2.11
CA GLY A 20 -7.32 -16.64 -0.74
C GLY A 20 -7.08 -15.23 -0.18
N CYS A 21 -7.66 -14.18 -0.77
CA CYS A 21 -7.56 -12.81 -0.30
C CYS A 21 -8.01 -12.67 1.16
N TYR A 22 -7.18 -12.06 2.01
CA TYR A 22 -7.52 -11.81 3.42
C TYR A 22 -8.69 -10.85 3.60
N ASN A 23 -8.89 -9.94 2.63
CA ASN A 23 -9.88 -8.89 2.68
C ASN A 23 -11.06 -9.14 1.73
N ALA A 24 -11.42 -10.39 1.46
CA ALA A 24 -12.51 -10.73 0.55
C ALA A 24 -13.85 -10.04 0.90
N ALA A 25 -14.09 -9.76 2.19
CA ALA A 25 -15.25 -9.02 2.65
C ALA A 25 -15.31 -7.58 2.12
N THR A 26 -14.19 -7.00 1.68
CA THR A 26 -14.12 -5.65 1.11
C THR A 26 -14.22 -5.60 -0.41
N TRP A 27 -14.43 -6.71 -1.12
CA TRP A 27 -14.56 -6.72 -2.58
C TRP A 27 -15.77 -5.94 -3.09
N SER A 28 -16.87 -6.00 -2.33
CA SER A 28 -18.08 -5.24 -2.69
C SER A 28 -17.87 -3.75 -2.50
N PHE A 29 -18.19 -2.94 -3.52
CA PHE A 29 -18.19 -1.48 -3.41
C PHE A 29 -19.25 -0.92 -2.43
N LYS A 30 -20.16 -1.78 -1.96
CA LYS A 30 -21.20 -1.44 -0.97
C LYS A 30 -20.84 -1.90 0.44
N ALA A 31 -19.66 -2.49 0.64
CA ALA A 31 -19.23 -2.92 1.96
C ALA A 31 -18.82 -1.72 2.84
N GLY A 32 -18.83 -1.92 4.16
CA GLY A 32 -18.39 -0.92 5.12
C GLY A 32 -19.43 0.18 5.40
N ILE A 33 -18.94 1.33 5.84
CA ILE A 33 -19.73 2.50 6.18
C ILE A 33 -19.43 3.65 5.21
N PRO A 34 -20.37 4.57 4.98
CA PRO A 34 -20.14 5.74 4.14
C PRO A 34 -18.99 6.59 4.67
N TYR A 35 -18.16 7.10 3.77
CA TYR A 35 -17.14 8.08 4.10
C TYR A 35 -17.80 9.43 4.32
N THR A 36 -17.67 9.98 5.53
CA THR A 36 -18.25 11.26 5.92
C THR A 36 -17.17 12.24 6.35
N LYS A 37 -17.55 13.53 6.48
CA LYS A 37 -16.64 14.55 7.00
C LYS A 37 -16.23 14.26 8.45
N GLU A 38 -17.13 13.75 9.25
CA GLU A 38 -16.87 13.38 10.64
C GLU A 38 -15.84 12.24 10.72
N LEU A 39 -15.94 11.24 9.83
CA LEU A 39 -14.96 10.18 9.74
C LEU A 39 -13.60 10.72 9.29
N GLU A 40 -13.57 11.65 8.32
CA GLU A 40 -12.35 12.30 7.88
C GLU A 40 -11.69 13.08 9.02
N GLU A 41 -12.44 13.88 9.78
CA GLU A 41 -11.92 14.58 10.95
C GLU A 41 -11.34 13.62 12.00
N GLN A 42 -12.02 12.49 12.24
CA GLN A 42 -11.52 11.46 13.15
C GLN A 42 -10.19 10.88 12.67
N ILE A 43 -10.05 10.60 11.36
CA ILE A 43 -8.80 10.12 10.76
C ILE A 43 -7.67 11.14 10.99
N ILE A 44 -7.92 12.42 10.73
CA ILE A 44 -6.91 13.48 10.93
C ILE A 44 -6.52 13.60 12.41
N GLN A 45 -7.48 13.59 13.33
CA GLN A 45 -7.21 13.64 14.78
C GLN A 45 -6.37 12.42 15.25
N ASP A 46 -6.71 11.23 14.77
CA ASP A 46 -5.97 10.01 15.09
C ASP A 46 -4.55 10.04 14.53
N LEU A 47 -4.37 10.56 13.32
CA LEU A 47 -3.04 10.72 12.71
C LEU A 47 -2.19 11.79 13.40
N ALA A 48 -2.80 12.83 13.94
CA ALA A 48 -2.10 13.91 14.64
C ALA A 48 -1.42 13.45 15.94
N GLN A 49 -1.77 12.28 16.46
CA GLN A 49 -1.14 11.76 17.68
C GLN A 49 0.37 11.56 17.46
N PRO A 50 1.22 11.98 18.42
CA PRO A 50 2.69 11.97 18.24
C PRO A 50 3.28 10.57 18.08
N TYR A 51 2.61 9.54 18.60
CA TYR A 51 3.02 8.15 18.47
C TYR A 51 2.56 7.48 17.17
N VAL A 52 1.71 8.14 16.37
CA VAL A 52 1.25 7.62 15.08
C VAL A 52 2.21 8.07 13.98
N GLN A 53 2.84 7.13 13.30
CA GLN A 53 3.84 7.39 12.27
C GLN A 53 3.21 7.82 10.94
N GLY A 54 2.05 7.28 10.58
CA GLY A 54 1.42 7.59 9.30
C GLY A 54 0.13 6.81 9.05
N LEU A 55 -0.31 6.85 7.80
CA LEU A 55 -1.52 6.19 7.29
C LEU A 55 -1.17 5.06 6.33
N THR A 56 -1.89 3.96 6.47
CA THR A 56 -1.86 2.84 5.54
C THR A 56 -3.20 2.75 4.81
N LEU A 57 -3.18 2.80 3.49
CA LEU A 57 -4.33 2.59 2.62
C LEU A 57 -4.37 1.14 2.17
N LEU A 58 -5.45 0.44 2.49
CA LEU A 58 -5.63 -0.99 2.16
C LEU A 58 -7.11 -1.36 2.12
N GLY A 59 -7.43 -2.66 2.16
CA GLY A 59 -8.80 -3.18 2.19
C GLY A 59 -9.19 -3.81 0.87
N GLY A 60 -10.09 -3.19 0.12
CA GLY A 60 -10.39 -3.49 -1.29
C GLY A 60 -9.23 -3.04 -2.18
N GLU A 61 -9.49 -2.11 -3.08
CA GLU A 61 -8.44 -1.53 -3.94
C GLU A 61 -8.40 0.00 -3.76
N PRO A 62 -7.35 0.56 -3.11
CA PRO A 62 -7.24 2.00 -2.91
C PRO A 62 -7.27 2.80 -4.22
N PHE A 63 -6.65 2.30 -5.29
CA PHE A 63 -6.61 2.99 -6.57
C PHE A 63 -7.93 2.94 -7.36
N LEU A 64 -8.95 2.24 -6.87
CA LEU A 64 -10.34 2.36 -7.32
C LEU A 64 -11.17 3.36 -6.46
N ASN A 65 -10.55 3.97 -5.46
CA ASN A 65 -11.18 4.90 -4.52
C ASN A 65 -10.50 6.29 -4.55
N THR A 66 -9.89 6.67 -5.65
CA THR A 66 -9.10 7.90 -5.83
C THR A 66 -9.89 9.16 -5.53
N GLY A 67 -11.18 9.20 -5.88
CA GLY A 67 -12.06 10.35 -5.63
C GLY A 67 -12.21 10.74 -4.15
N ILE A 68 -12.01 9.78 -3.23
CA ILE A 68 -12.04 9.99 -1.77
C ILE A 68 -10.63 10.08 -1.23
N LEU A 69 -9.75 9.17 -1.62
CA LEU A 69 -8.43 9.05 -1.04
C LEU A 69 -7.49 10.18 -1.44
N THR A 70 -7.55 10.67 -2.68
CA THR A 70 -6.67 11.76 -3.12
C THR A 70 -6.88 13.05 -2.34
N PRO A 71 -8.13 13.55 -2.14
CA PRO A 71 -8.38 14.71 -1.27
C PRO A 71 -7.91 14.49 0.17
N LEU A 72 -8.21 13.33 0.76
CA LEU A 72 -7.77 13.00 2.13
C LEU A 72 -6.25 13.05 2.25
N VAL A 73 -5.52 12.37 1.34
CA VAL A 73 -4.06 12.31 1.40
C VAL A 73 -3.44 13.70 1.16
N LYS A 74 -3.99 14.51 0.25
CA LYS A 74 -3.57 15.90 0.07
C LYS A 74 -3.75 16.73 1.35
N ARG A 75 -4.86 16.55 2.04
CA ARG A 75 -5.11 17.19 3.34
C ARG A 75 -4.06 16.76 4.37
N ILE A 76 -3.77 15.46 4.47
CA ILE A 76 -2.72 14.93 5.38
C ILE A 76 -1.37 15.53 5.03
N ARG A 77 -0.97 15.58 3.76
CA ARG A 77 0.29 16.21 3.33
C ARG A 77 0.41 17.67 3.72
N LYS A 78 -0.71 18.40 3.74
CA LYS A 78 -0.78 19.82 4.13
C LYS A 78 -0.74 20.03 5.64
N GLU A 79 -1.54 19.26 6.39
CA GLU A 79 -1.75 19.47 7.83
C GLU A 79 -0.75 18.69 8.70
N LEU A 80 -0.28 17.53 8.22
CA LEU A 80 0.56 16.58 8.92
C LEU A 80 1.71 16.09 8.00
N PRO A 81 2.57 16.99 7.51
CA PRO A 81 3.58 16.66 6.48
C PRO A 81 4.62 15.63 6.91
N GLU A 82 4.79 15.42 8.22
CA GLU A 82 5.71 14.43 8.79
C GLU A 82 5.17 12.99 8.74
N LYS A 83 3.87 12.80 8.47
CA LYS A 83 3.25 11.47 8.44
C LYS A 83 3.50 10.79 7.11
N ASP A 84 3.97 9.56 7.15
CA ASP A 84 4.14 8.76 5.93
C ASP A 84 2.82 8.13 5.45
N ILE A 85 2.74 7.88 4.15
CA ILE A 85 1.58 7.26 3.51
C ILE A 85 2.04 5.98 2.81
N TRP A 86 1.48 4.87 3.23
CA TRP A 86 1.65 3.58 2.59
C TRP A 86 0.38 3.18 1.86
N SER A 87 0.50 2.48 0.74
CA SER A 87 -0.65 1.89 0.06
C SER A 87 -0.35 0.48 -0.41
N TRP A 88 -1.31 -0.40 -0.23
CA TRP A 88 -1.36 -1.70 -0.91
C TRP A 88 -2.21 -1.56 -2.16
N THR A 89 -1.84 -2.32 -3.20
CA THR A 89 -2.62 -2.38 -4.44
C THR A 89 -2.47 -3.74 -5.11
N GLY A 90 -3.49 -4.17 -5.81
CA GLY A 90 -3.41 -5.33 -6.70
C GLY A 90 -2.78 -5.02 -8.05
N TYR A 91 -2.64 -3.74 -8.41
CA TYR A 91 -1.88 -3.35 -9.60
C TYR A 91 -0.39 -3.60 -9.39
N THR A 92 0.35 -3.87 -10.47
CA THR A 92 1.79 -3.69 -10.47
C THR A 92 2.14 -2.22 -10.72
N TRP A 93 3.37 -1.81 -10.39
CA TRP A 93 3.88 -0.48 -10.71
C TRP A 93 3.72 -0.16 -12.21
N GLU A 94 4.06 -1.11 -13.05
CA GLU A 94 4.01 -0.97 -14.50
C GLU A 94 2.57 -0.79 -15.00
N GLU A 95 1.60 -1.51 -14.40
CA GLU A 95 0.18 -1.32 -14.68
C GLU A 95 -0.29 0.07 -14.23
N LEU A 96 0.08 0.52 -13.02
CA LEU A 96 -0.30 1.84 -12.51
C LEU A 96 0.23 2.99 -13.37
N MET A 97 1.44 2.87 -13.91
CA MET A 97 2.03 3.90 -14.78
C MET A 97 1.30 4.06 -16.11
N LEU A 98 0.46 3.10 -16.49
CA LEU A 98 -0.40 3.14 -17.71
C LEU A 98 -1.86 3.48 -17.39
N GLU A 99 -2.18 3.70 -16.13
CA GLU A 99 -3.55 3.94 -15.66
C GLU A 99 -3.98 5.41 -15.82
N THR A 100 -5.21 5.69 -15.41
CA THR A 100 -5.83 7.02 -15.51
C THR A 100 -5.13 8.06 -14.65
N PRO A 101 -5.17 9.36 -15.02
CA PRO A 101 -4.45 10.42 -14.31
C PRO A 101 -4.76 10.52 -12.81
N ASP A 102 -5.97 10.19 -12.39
CA ASP A 102 -6.38 10.20 -10.98
C ASP A 102 -5.63 9.15 -10.13
N LYS A 103 -5.36 7.95 -10.70
CA LYS A 103 -4.55 6.93 -10.04
C LYS A 103 -3.08 7.33 -9.97
N ILE A 104 -2.55 7.91 -11.04
CA ILE A 104 -1.19 8.45 -11.06
C ILE A 104 -1.04 9.58 -10.03
N GLU A 105 -2.06 10.45 -9.91
CA GLU A 105 -2.08 11.51 -8.90
C GLU A 105 -2.02 10.95 -7.48
N LEU A 106 -2.82 9.93 -7.16
CA LEU A 106 -2.76 9.26 -5.86
C LEU A 106 -1.39 8.62 -5.63
N LEU A 107 -0.82 7.96 -6.66
CA LEU A 107 0.51 7.34 -6.58
C LEU A 107 1.59 8.36 -6.17
N HIS A 108 1.58 9.55 -6.76
CA HIS A 108 2.54 10.63 -6.43
C HIS A 108 2.43 11.13 -4.97
N LEU A 109 1.33 10.85 -4.29
CA LEU A 109 1.09 11.22 -2.90
C LEU A 109 1.47 10.12 -1.90
N VAL A 110 1.77 8.90 -2.37
CA VAL A 110 2.16 7.75 -1.56
C VAL A 110 3.68 7.73 -1.40
N ASP A 111 4.19 7.38 -0.22
CA ASP A 111 5.64 7.21 0.03
C ASP A 111 6.09 5.79 -0.32
N ILE A 112 5.35 4.79 0.16
CA ILE A 112 5.66 3.37 -0.04
C ILE A 112 4.46 2.65 -0.63
N LEU A 113 4.69 1.94 -1.72
CA LEU A 113 3.70 1.11 -2.40
C LEU A 113 4.03 -0.37 -2.23
N VAL A 114 3.06 -1.15 -1.76
CA VAL A 114 3.10 -2.61 -1.85
C VAL A 114 2.27 -3.02 -3.05
N ASP A 115 2.95 -3.41 -4.13
CA ASP A 115 2.32 -3.66 -5.42
C ASP A 115 2.13 -5.15 -5.72
N GLY A 116 1.18 -5.43 -6.60
CA GLY A 116 0.93 -6.76 -7.15
C GLY A 116 -0.16 -7.55 -6.43
N ARG A 117 -0.89 -8.33 -7.21
CA ARG A 117 -1.97 -9.20 -6.72
C ARG A 117 -1.44 -10.26 -5.77
N PHE A 118 -2.21 -10.55 -4.71
CA PHE A 118 -1.91 -11.70 -3.86
C PHE A 118 -1.98 -12.99 -4.68
N ASP A 119 -0.93 -13.80 -4.59
CA ASP A 119 -0.81 -15.09 -5.24
C ASP A 119 -0.73 -16.18 -4.17
N ILE A 120 -1.79 -16.99 -4.04
CA ILE A 120 -1.89 -18.04 -3.02
C ILE A 120 -0.76 -19.07 -3.14
N THR A 121 -0.27 -19.31 -4.37
CA THR A 121 0.82 -20.27 -4.63
C THR A 121 2.18 -19.77 -4.14
N LYS A 122 2.29 -18.45 -3.92
CA LYS A 122 3.49 -17.77 -3.44
C LYS A 122 3.32 -17.20 -2.02
N LYS A 123 2.24 -17.61 -1.33
CA LYS A 123 1.98 -17.19 0.05
C LYS A 123 3.14 -17.54 0.96
N ASN A 124 3.60 -16.56 1.74
CA ASN A 124 4.65 -16.76 2.72
C ASN A 124 4.43 -15.83 3.93
N LEU A 125 4.17 -16.42 5.10
CA LEU A 125 3.88 -15.70 6.35
C LEU A 125 5.12 -15.06 6.99
N MET A 126 6.31 -15.38 6.51
CA MET A 126 7.57 -14.79 7.00
C MET A 126 7.90 -13.47 6.32
N LEU A 127 7.18 -13.10 5.25
CA LEU A 127 7.40 -11.85 4.55
C LEU A 127 6.88 -10.66 5.35
N GLN A 128 7.67 -9.59 5.43
CA GLN A 128 7.24 -8.34 6.02
C GLN A 128 6.32 -7.58 5.05
N PHE A 129 5.22 -7.03 5.58
CA PHE A 129 4.29 -6.12 4.92
C PHE A 129 3.62 -6.64 3.63
N ARG A 130 3.75 -7.92 3.28
CA ARG A 130 3.14 -8.53 2.09
C ARG A 130 2.73 -9.97 2.34
N GLY A 131 1.78 -10.46 1.57
CA GLY A 131 1.21 -11.81 1.75
C GLY A 131 1.86 -12.87 0.87
N SER A 132 2.44 -12.49 -0.26
CA SER A 132 3.04 -13.39 -1.25
C SER A 132 4.33 -12.82 -1.83
N SER A 133 5.26 -13.71 -2.22
CA SER A 133 6.62 -13.32 -2.60
C SER A 133 6.72 -12.56 -3.93
N ASN A 134 5.68 -12.60 -4.76
CA ASN A 134 5.60 -11.79 -5.99
C ASN A 134 5.30 -10.32 -5.73
N GLN A 135 4.80 -9.95 -4.54
CA GLN A 135 4.53 -8.55 -4.19
C GLN A 135 5.83 -7.83 -3.85
N ARG A 136 5.95 -6.57 -4.29
CA ARG A 136 7.12 -5.73 -4.06
C ARG A 136 6.79 -4.60 -3.11
N ILE A 137 7.77 -4.17 -2.32
CA ILE A 137 7.67 -2.97 -1.50
C ILE A 137 8.53 -1.90 -2.15
N ILE A 138 7.91 -0.86 -2.69
CA ILE A 138 8.50 0.11 -3.60
C ILE A 138 8.61 1.46 -2.90
N ASP A 139 9.79 2.07 -2.93
CA ASP A 139 10.00 3.47 -2.60
C ASP A 139 9.49 4.32 -3.79
N VAL A 140 8.31 4.92 -3.61
CA VAL A 140 7.61 5.60 -4.71
C VAL A 140 8.41 6.80 -5.21
N LYS A 141 8.89 7.63 -4.30
CA LYS A 141 9.63 8.85 -4.66
C LYS A 141 10.89 8.52 -5.44
N LYS A 142 11.72 7.61 -4.92
CA LYS A 142 12.94 7.19 -5.62
C LYS A 142 12.64 6.55 -6.97
N SER A 143 11.54 5.80 -7.08
CA SER A 143 11.14 5.16 -8.33
C SER A 143 10.73 6.17 -9.39
N LEU A 144 9.94 7.19 -9.01
CA LEU A 144 9.55 8.28 -9.90
C LEU A 144 10.76 9.10 -10.35
N ASP A 145 11.65 9.47 -9.41
CA ASP A 145 12.86 10.26 -9.69
C ASP A 145 13.82 9.54 -10.65
N GLN A 146 13.91 8.20 -10.56
CA GLN A 146 14.81 7.39 -11.38
C GLN A 146 14.17 6.80 -12.64
N GLY A 147 12.85 6.93 -12.80
CA GLY A 147 12.10 6.33 -13.91
C GLY A 147 12.12 4.80 -13.94
N LYS A 148 12.36 4.15 -12.80
CA LYS A 148 12.39 2.68 -12.62
C LYS A 148 12.00 2.30 -11.21
N VAL A 149 11.52 1.06 -11.03
CA VAL A 149 11.19 0.53 -9.69
C VAL A 149 12.44 0.51 -8.81
N VAL A 150 12.32 1.13 -7.63
CA VAL A 150 13.32 1.10 -6.55
C VAL A 150 12.69 0.42 -5.35
N ILE A 151 13.22 -0.74 -4.99
CA ILE A 151 12.74 -1.50 -3.82
C ILE A 151 13.12 -0.75 -2.54
N TRP A 152 12.19 -0.72 -1.60
CA TRP A 152 12.42 -0.14 -0.28
C TRP A 152 13.51 -0.92 0.48
N ASP A 153 14.52 -0.21 0.97
CA ASP A 153 15.78 -0.78 1.46
C ASP A 153 15.78 -1.18 2.95
N LYS A 154 14.66 -0.93 3.67
CA LYS A 154 14.57 -1.19 5.12
C LYS A 154 13.93 -2.54 5.48
N LEU A 155 13.80 -3.46 4.52
CA LEU A 155 13.27 -4.80 4.77
C LEU A 155 14.27 -5.67 5.55
N ASN A 156 13.74 -6.41 6.54
CA ASN A 156 14.49 -7.37 7.36
C ASN A 156 13.91 -8.80 7.28
N ASP A 157 13.23 -9.13 6.18
CA ASP A 157 12.60 -10.46 6.01
C ASP A 157 13.52 -11.50 5.35
N GLY A 158 14.81 -11.20 5.28
CA GLY A 158 15.81 -12.08 4.69
C GLY A 158 15.85 -12.06 3.15
N GLN A 159 14.93 -11.39 2.48
CA GLN A 159 14.86 -11.39 1.02
C GLN A 159 16.09 -10.75 0.35
N LYS A 160 16.75 -9.80 1.03
CA LYS A 160 18.06 -9.28 0.58
C LYS A 160 19.15 -10.36 0.53
N ASN A 161 19.00 -11.42 1.33
CA ASN A 161 19.97 -12.53 1.36
C ASN A 161 19.70 -13.58 0.29
N TYR A 162 18.46 -13.70 -0.20
CA TYR A 162 18.12 -14.67 -1.25
C TYR A 162 18.59 -14.25 -2.65
N GLU A 163 18.67 -12.94 -2.93
CA GLU A 163 19.23 -12.44 -4.18
C GLU A 163 20.77 -12.48 -4.21
N GLN A 164 21.41 -12.58 -3.03
CA GLN A 164 22.87 -12.63 -2.88
C GLN A 164 23.42 -14.06 -2.65
N VAL A 165 22.59 -15.05 -2.39
CA VAL A 165 23.02 -16.44 -2.38
C VAL A 165 23.13 -16.90 -3.83
N ASP A 166 24.32 -16.72 -4.35
CA ASP A 166 24.70 -17.24 -5.67
C ASP A 166 24.41 -18.74 -5.69
N ARG A 167 23.75 -19.23 -6.74
CA ARG A 167 23.45 -20.68 -6.95
C ARG A 167 24.66 -21.59 -6.88
N LYS A 168 25.85 -21.06 -6.64
CA LYS A 168 27.11 -21.78 -6.50
C LYS A 168 27.32 -22.42 -5.14
N ASP A 169 26.54 -22.02 -4.10
CA ASP A 169 26.71 -22.56 -2.74
C ASP A 169 25.67 -23.61 -2.36
N MET A 170 24.86 -24.07 -3.32
CA MET A 170 23.94 -25.19 -3.13
C MET A 170 24.46 -26.44 -3.86
N ILE A 171 25.50 -27.03 -3.30
CA ILE A 171 25.90 -28.43 -3.59
C ILE A 171 25.96 -29.19 -2.28
#